data_35153c765b0538cbf0a8622e4040db0e
#
_entry.id   35153c765b0538cbf0a8622e4040db0e
#
_cell.length_a   1.000
_cell.length_b   1.000
_cell.length_c   1.000
_cell.angle_alpha   90.00
_cell.angle_beta   90.00
_cell.angle_gamma   90.00
#
_symmetry.space_group_name_H-M   'P 1'
#
loop_
_entity.id
_entity.type
_entity.pdbx_description
1 polymer ?
#
loop_
_entity_poly.entity_id
_entity_poly.type
_entity_poly.pdbx_seq_one_letter_code
_entity_poly.pdbx_strand_id
1 'polypeptide(L)'
;MADPQAQPKAVICSNVELPPNVHNFETDDVASNPTDAADPIKRIIYMDDRVVPGSFYVEAVWVVGSVPREHPVHYHDHDEIVGFVGSNMDDPTDLGAEIDFVIDGKKTTITKTCFIYVPAGVKHGGLCFRKIDRPVFQIAMLRQNVYSSVPPT
;
A
#
# COMPACT_ATOMS: atom_id res chain seq x y z
N MET A 1 -23.51 15.38 12.65
CA MET A 1 -22.65 16.56 12.43
C MET A 1 -21.63 16.60 13.56
N ALA A 2 -20.34 16.67 13.22
CA ALA A 2 -19.31 16.78 14.24
C ALA A 2 -19.44 18.13 14.96
N ASP A 3 -19.22 18.13 16.27
CA ASP A 3 -19.19 19.35 17.08
C ASP A 3 -18.04 20.25 16.59
N PRO A 4 -18.31 21.47 16.07
CA PRO A 4 -17.27 22.35 15.57
C PRO A 4 -16.33 22.89 16.65
N GLN A 5 -16.57 22.59 17.92
CA GLN A 5 -15.71 22.95 19.05
C GLN A 5 -14.94 21.78 19.65
N ALA A 6 -15.09 20.57 19.09
CA ALA A 6 -14.31 19.43 19.55
C ALA A 6 -12.82 19.64 19.24
N GLN A 7 -12.00 19.70 20.27
CA GLN A 7 -10.53 19.76 20.10
C GLN A 7 -10.05 18.50 19.37
N PRO A 8 -9.14 18.64 18.38
CA PRO A 8 -8.53 17.48 17.73
C PRO A 8 -7.89 16.56 18.76
N LYS A 9 -8.18 15.28 18.66
CA LYS A 9 -7.60 14.26 19.56
C LYS A 9 -6.74 13.30 18.78
N ALA A 10 -5.59 12.97 19.33
CA ALA A 10 -4.78 11.88 18.81
C ALA A 10 -5.51 10.54 19.00
N VAL A 11 -5.42 9.67 17.99
CA VAL A 11 -6.04 8.34 17.97
C VAL A 11 -4.97 7.29 17.70
N ILE A 12 -4.98 6.22 18.49
CA ILE A 12 -4.17 5.02 18.21
C ILE A 12 -5.07 4.06 17.43
N CYS A 13 -4.69 3.75 16.18
CA CYS A 13 -5.41 2.83 15.32
C CYS A 13 -4.63 1.53 15.19
N SER A 14 -5.30 0.40 15.42
CA SER A 14 -4.76 -0.96 15.17
C SER A 14 -5.70 -1.79 14.29
N ASN A 15 -6.52 -1.13 13.47
CA ASN A 15 -7.49 -1.79 12.60
C ASN A 15 -6.78 -2.50 11.45
N VAL A 16 -7.16 -3.76 11.20
CA VAL A 16 -6.69 -4.58 10.07
C VAL A 16 -7.79 -4.87 9.06
N GLU A 17 -9.05 -4.61 9.41
CA GLU A 17 -10.18 -4.89 8.54
C GLU A 17 -10.37 -3.77 7.51
N LEU A 18 -10.71 -4.17 6.28
CA LEU A 18 -11.15 -3.21 5.27
C LEU A 18 -12.56 -2.71 5.60
N PRO A 19 -12.82 -1.42 5.51
CA PRO A 19 -14.18 -0.90 5.57
C PRO A 19 -15.07 -1.53 4.50
N PRO A 20 -16.38 -1.65 4.74
CA PRO A 20 -17.31 -2.09 3.70
C PRO A 20 -17.21 -1.18 2.47
N ASN A 21 -17.34 -1.76 1.28
CA ASN A 21 -17.29 -1.03 0.01
C ASN A 21 -15.97 -0.30 -0.28
N VAL A 22 -14.84 -0.83 0.16
CA VAL A 22 -13.54 -0.47 -0.43
C VAL A 22 -13.49 -1.09 -1.82
N HIS A 23 -14.17 -0.46 -2.76
CA HIS A 23 -14.16 -0.89 -4.15
C HIS A 23 -13.18 -0.04 -4.94
N ASN A 24 -12.06 -0.62 -5.28
CA ASN A 24 -11.24 -0.17 -6.38
C ASN A 24 -10.82 -1.42 -7.17
N PHE A 25 -10.51 -1.25 -8.43
CA PHE A 25 -10.16 -2.37 -9.29
C PHE A 25 -8.87 -3.09 -8.84
N GLU A 26 -8.13 -2.51 -7.92
CA GLU A 26 -6.91 -3.08 -7.34
C GLU A 26 -7.23 -4.09 -6.23
N THR A 27 -8.25 -3.82 -5.42
CA THR A 27 -8.57 -4.67 -4.26
C THR A 27 -9.26 -5.97 -4.65
N ASP A 28 -9.95 -5.99 -5.78
CA ASP A 28 -10.64 -7.20 -6.25
C ASP A 28 -9.66 -8.33 -6.58
N ASP A 29 -8.42 -7.96 -6.93
CA ASP A 29 -7.41 -8.91 -7.37
C ASP A 29 -6.36 -9.26 -6.31
N VAL A 30 -6.14 -8.43 -5.30
CA VAL A 30 -5.00 -8.57 -4.37
C VAL A 30 -5.41 -8.29 -2.91
N ALA A 31 -6.70 -8.36 -2.59
CA ALA A 31 -7.12 -8.18 -1.21
C ALA A 31 -6.47 -9.26 -0.32
N SER A 32 -5.50 -8.84 0.48
CA SER A 32 -4.94 -9.73 1.50
C SER A 32 -6.00 -10.05 2.53
N ASN A 33 -6.20 -11.32 2.81
CA ASN A 33 -7.01 -11.75 3.92
C ASN A 33 -6.09 -11.97 5.14
N PRO A 34 -6.13 -11.11 6.17
CA PRO A 34 -5.23 -11.26 7.31
C PRO A 34 -5.42 -12.58 8.08
N THR A 35 -6.53 -13.27 7.86
CA THR A 35 -6.85 -14.54 8.52
C THR A 35 -6.44 -15.77 7.69
N ASP A 36 -6.08 -15.60 6.41
CA ASP A 36 -5.59 -16.68 5.58
C ASP A 36 -4.09 -16.89 5.79
N ALA A 37 -3.73 -18.00 6.40
CA ALA A 37 -2.33 -18.34 6.65
C ALA A 37 -1.52 -18.58 5.37
N ALA A 38 -2.18 -18.97 4.28
CA ALA A 38 -1.54 -19.25 2.99
C ALA A 38 -1.32 -17.99 2.13
N ASP A 39 -2.01 -16.88 2.44
CA ASP A 39 -1.85 -15.62 1.69
C ASP A 39 -0.44 -15.06 1.91
N PRO A 40 0.36 -14.85 0.85
CA PRO A 40 1.69 -14.26 0.97
C PRO A 40 1.68 -12.78 1.35
N ILE A 41 0.55 -12.09 1.27
CA ILE A 41 0.38 -10.70 1.68
C ILE A 41 -0.41 -10.67 2.98
N LYS A 42 0.22 -10.17 4.05
CA LYS A 42 -0.38 -10.06 5.38
C LYS A 42 -0.65 -8.59 5.72
N ARG A 43 -1.91 -8.17 5.65
CA ARG A 43 -2.28 -6.83 6.10
C ARG A 43 -2.08 -6.72 7.60
N ILE A 44 -1.38 -5.66 8.02
CA ILE A 44 -1.11 -5.39 9.42
C ILE A 44 -1.82 -4.16 9.95
N ILE A 45 -2.17 -3.23 9.05
CA ILE A 45 -2.92 -2.03 9.43
C ILE A 45 -3.61 -1.44 8.21
N TYR A 46 -4.81 -0.90 8.43
CA TYR A 46 -5.55 -0.09 7.49
C TYR A 46 -6.20 1.07 8.22
N MET A 47 -6.01 2.28 7.71
CA MET A 47 -6.63 3.49 8.25
C MET A 47 -7.03 4.42 7.09
N ASP A 48 -8.25 4.94 7.17
CA ASP A 48 -8.75 6.06 6.38
C ASP A 48 -9.85 6.79 7.16
N ASP A 49 -10.51 7.76 6.55
CA ASP A 49 -11.57 8.56 7.19
C ASP A 49 -12.77 7.72 7.69
N ARG A 50 -12.99 6.53 7.13
CA ARG A 50 -14.07 5.62 7.55
C ARG A 50 -13.71 4.84 8.82
N VAL A 51 -12.42 4.67 9.09
CA VAL A 51 -11.90 3.97 10.29
C VAL A 51 -11.62 4.98 11.39
N VAL A 52 -10.93 6.07 11.05
CA VAL A 52 -10.61 7.17 11.97
C VAL A 52 -11.06 8.49 11.31
N PRO A 53 -12.19 9.06 11.72
CA PRO A 53 -12.70 10.29 11.13
C PRO A 53 -11.65 11.41 11.07
N GLY A 54 -11.45 11.99 9.91
CA GLY A 54 -10.49 13.05 9.65
C GLY A 54 -9.10 12.55 9.24
N SER A 55 -8.84 11.23 9.23
CA SER A 55 -7.56 10.71 8.77
C SER A 55 -7.48 10.69 7.24
N PHE A 56 -6.26 10.53 6.72
CA PHE A 56 -6.00 10.17 5.33
C PHE A 56 -5.68 8.67 5.24
N TYR A 57 -5.67 8.14 4.01
CA TYR A 57 -5.41 6.74 3.76
C TYR A 57 -3.96 6.34 4.09
N VAL A 58 -3.82 5.28 4.87
CA VAL A 58 -2.57 4.55 5.11
C VAL A 58 -2.87 3.06 5.21
N GLU A 59 -2.12 2.26 4.50
CA GLU A 59 -2.16 0.80 4.61
C GLU A 59 -0.75 0.24 4.66
N ALA A 60 -0.53 -0.78 5.49
CA ALA A 60 0.72 -1.51 5.54
C ALA A 60 0.49 -3.02 5.56
N VAL A 61 1.37 -3.73 4.87
CA VAL A 61 1.36 -5.19 4.76
C VAL A 61 2.77 -5.75 4.95
N TRP A 62 2.86 -6.98 5.43
CA TRP A 62 4.04 -7.82 5.20
C TRP A 62 3.83 -8.66 3.95
N VAL A 63 4.82 -8.69 3.08
CA VAL A 63 4.89 -9.59 1.94
C VAL A 63 5.91 -10.67 2.28
N VAL A 64 5.44 -11.90 2.46
CA VAL A 64 6.25 -13.02 2.98
C VAL A 64 6.55 -14.09 1.92
N GLY A 65 6.01 -13.93 0.72
CA GLY A 65 6.21 -14.84 -0.40
C GLY A 65 5.96 -14.15 -1.73
N SER A 66 6.39 -14.78 -2.81
CA SER A 66 6.22 -14.26 -4.17
C SER A 66 4.75 -14.20 -4.56
N VAL A 67 4.38 -13.12 -5.25
CA VAL A 67 3.09 -12.92 -5.88
C VAL A 67 3.36 -12.69 -7.36
N PRO A 68 3.25 -13.72 -8.21
CA PRO A 68 3.68 -13.63 -9.61
C PRO A 68 2.72 -12.82 -10.49
N ARG A 69 1.57 -12.43 -9.97
CA ARG A 69 0.57 -11.63 -10.68
C ARG A 69 0.90 -10.15 -10.55
N GLU A 70 0.85 -9.43 -11.66
CA GLU A 70 1.01 -7.97 -11.65
C GLU A 70 -0.25 -7.30 -11.13
N HIS A 71 -0.05 -6.35 -10.22
CA HIS A 71 -1.08 -5.41 -9.81
C HIS A 71 -1.30 -4.38 -10.93
N PRO A 72 -2.55 -4.02 -11.27
CA PRO A 72 -2.82 -3.13 -12.40
C PRO A 72 -2.12 -1.79 -12.31
N VAL A 73 -1.74 -1.25 -13.46
CA VAL A 73 -1.33 0.16 -13.59
C VAL A 73 -2.55 1.06 -13.42
N HIS A 74 -2.41 2.13 -12.68
CA HIS A 74 -3.47 3.09 -12.35
C HIS A 74 -2.89 4.48 -12.07
N TYR A 75 -3.71 5.43 -11.69
CA TYR A 75 -3.29 6.71 -11.11
C TYR A 75 -4.25 7.16 -10.02
N HIS A 76 -3.82 8.14 -9.25
CA HIS A 76 -4.63 8.81 -8.22
C HIS A 76 -4.73 10.31 -8.53
N ASP A 77 -5.79 10.93 -8.04
CA ASP A 77 -5.96 12.40 -8.09
C ASP A 77 -5.18 13.13 -6.99
N HIS A 78 -4.46 12.38 -6.17
CA HIS A 78 -3.65 12.87 -5.05
C HIS A 78 -2.26 12.23 -5.07
N ASP A 79 -1.30 12.90 -4.43
CA ASP A 79 0.04 12.36 -4.28
C ASP A 79 0.04 11.09 -3.43
N GLU A 80 0.87 10.13 -3.81
CA GLU A 80 1.07 8.88 -3.09
C GLU A 80 2.53 8.70 -2.68
N ILE A 81 2.73 8.05 -1.53
CA ILE A 81 4.00 7.45 -1.16
C ILE A 81 3.81 5.95 -1.06
N VAL A 82 4.64 5.19 -1.78
CA VAL A 82 4.76 3.75 -1.65
C VAL A 82 6.13 3.43 -1.07
N GLY A 83 6.18 2.65 0.00
CA GLY A 83 7.43 2.24 0.64
C GLY A 83 7.62 0.74 0.60
N PHE A 84 8.85 0.31 0.34
CA PHE A 84 9.31 -1.07 0.46
C PHE A 84 10.51 -1.11 1.39
N VAL A 85 10.39 -1.82 2.50
CA VAL A 85 11.41 -1.89 3.55
C VAL A 85 11.80 -3.34 3.79
N GLY A 86 13.10 -3.61 3.69
CA GLY A 86 13.65 -4.94 3.96
C GLY A 86 13.69 -5.27 5.46
N SER A 87 13.71 -6.55 5.76
CA SER A 87 13.75 -7.08 7.14
C SER A 87 15.12 -7.60 7.56
N ASN A 88 16.19 -7.28 6.81
CA ASN A 88 17.54 -7.58 7.22
C ASN A 88 18.03 -6.54 8.24
N MET A 89 18.11 -6.93 9.51
CA MET A 89 18.54 -6.00 10.57
C MET A 89 20.05 -5.71 10.55
N ASP A 90 20.85 -6.55 9.89
CA ASP A 90 22.29 -6.34 9.71
C ASP A 90 22.59 -5.37 8.55
N ASP A 91 21.72 -5.32 7.55
CA ASP A 91 21.75 -4.34 6.45
C ASP A 91 20.33 -3.92 6.08
N PRO A 92 19.76 -2.90 6.73
CA PRO A 92 18.40 -2.44 6.46
C PRO A 92 18.18 -1.85 5.05
N THR A 93 19.26 -1.59 4.32
CA THR A 93 19.16 -1.09 2.92
C THR A 93 18.94 -2.23 1.91
N ASP A 94 19.26 -3.47 2.28
CA ASP A 94 18.99 -4.64 1.47
C ASP A 94 17.53 -5.05 1.58
N LEU A 95 16.79 -4.97 0.49
CA LEU A 95 15.38 -5.34 0.46
C LEU A 95 15.16 -6.85 0.68
N GLY A 96 16.09 -7.68 0.22
CA GLY A 96 15.93 -9.13 0.22
C GLY A 96 14.80 -9.61 -0.70
N ALA A 97 14.59 -8.89 -1.79
CA ALA A 97 13.52 -9.15 -2.75
C ALA A 97 13.84 -8.55 -4.12
N GLU A 98 13.10 -9.00 -5.12
CA GLU A 98 13.01 -8.36 -6.43
C GLU A 98 11.56 -8.01 -6.71
N ILE A 99 11.26 -6.71 -6.74
CA ILE A 99 9.92 -6.17 -6.93
C ILE A 99 9.92 -5.34 -8.21
N ASP A 100 9.09 -5.72 -9.18
CA ASP A 100 8.88 -4.91 -10.36
C ASP A 100 7.82 -3.85 -10.09
N PHE A 101 8.08 -2.64 -10.54
CA PHE A 101 7.17 -1.49 -10.39
C PHE A 101 7.24 -0.61 -11.64
N VAL A 102 6.09 -0.15 -12.11
CA VAL A 102 5.98 0.70 -13.30
C VAL A 102 5.66 2.13 -12.89
N ILE A 103 6.43 3.08 -13.39
CA ILE A 103 6.14 4.52 -13.24
C ILE A 103 6.19 5.13 -14.63
N ASP A 104 5.11 5.78 -15.02
CA ASP A 104 4.97 6.48 -16.32
C ASP A 104 5.44 5.62 -17.51
N GLY A 105 5.00 4.36 -17.53
CA GLY A 105 5.31 3.38 -18.57
C GLY A 105 6.70 2.73 -18.46
N LYS A 106 7.53 3.14 -17.51
CA LYS A 106 8.86 2.56 -17.30
C LYS A 106 8.85 1.55 -16.16
N LYS A 107 9.15 0.29 -16.48
CA LYS A 107 9.34 -0.78 -15.49
C LYS A 107 10.73 -0.67 -14.84
N THR A 108 10.76 -0.74 -13.52
CA THR A 108 11.99 -0.76 -12.70
C THR A 108 11.93 -1.94 -11.75
N THR A 109 13.03 -2.65 -11.59
CA THR A 109 13.16 -3.69 -10.55
C THR A 109 13.79 -3.10 -9.31
N ILE A 110 13.07 -3.17 -8.20
CA ILE A 110 13.48 -2.65 -6.88
C ILE A 110 14.12 -3.79 -6.10
N THR A 111 15.35 -3.56 -5.62
CA THR A 111 16.13 -4.52 -4.83
C THR A 111 16.66 -3.92 -3.52
N LYS A 112 16.37 -2.64 -3.30
CA LYS A 112 16.79 -1.90 -2.10
C LYS A 112 15.60 -1.30 -1.38
N THR A 113 15.70 -1.17 -0.08
CA THR A 113 14.75 -0.40 0.74
C THR A 113 14.60 1.01 0.15
N CYS A 114 13.38 1.44 -0.13
CA CYS A 114 13.11 2.75 -0.71
C CYS A 114 11.70 3.25 -0.40
N PHE A 115 11.52 4.56 -0.54
CA PHE A 115 10.23 5.19 -0.75
C PHE A 115 10.13 5.71 -2.18
N ILE A 116 8.94 5.58 -2.75
CA ILE A 116 8.59 6.10 -4.07
C ILE A 116 7.55 7.19 -3.86
N TYR A 117 7.85 8.40 -4.30
CA TYR A 117 6.88 9.49 -4.36
C TYR A 117 6.27 9.53 -5.75
N VAL A 118 4.95 9.43 -5.81
CA VAL A 118 4.17 9.47 -7.04
C VAL A 118 3.25 10.70 -7.00
N PRO A 119 3.52 11.73 -7.82
CA PRO A 119 2.62 12.88 -7.93
C PRO A 119 1.24 12.48 -8.45
N ALA A 120 0.22 13.27 -8.10
CA ALA A 120 -1.13 13.13 -8.63
C ALA A 120 -1.14 13.05 -10.17
N GLY A 121 -1.92 12.15 -10.72
CA GLY A 121 -2.08 11.94 -12.17
C GLY A 121 -1.00 11.09 -12.83
N VAL A 122 0.12 10.79 -12.15
CA VAL A 122 1.17 9.93 -12.71
C VAL A 122 0.74 8.47 -12.69
N LYS A 123 0.76 7.83 -13.85
CA LYS A 123 0.44 6.39 -13.99
C LYS A 123 1.53 5.55 -13.36
N HIS A 124 1.13 4.64 -12.49
CA HIS A 124 2.04 3.77 -11.77
C HIS A 124 1.36 2.45 -11.38
N GLY A 125 2.11 1.52 -10.80
CA GLY A 125 1.65 0.18 -10.45
C GLY A 125 2.41 -0.87 -11.24
N GLY A 126 1.70 -1.80 -11.90
CA GLY A 126 2.35 -2.97 -12.50
C GLY A 126 3.21 -3.70 -11.47
N LEU A 127 2.78 -3.60 -10.19
CA LEU A 127 3.50 -4.13 -9.04
C LEU A 127 3.50 -5.65 -9.09
N CYS A 128 4.69 -6.24 -9.06
CA CYS A 128 4.86 -7.68 -9.03
C CYS A 128 5.94 -8.05 -8.01
N PHE A 129 5.58 -8.80 -6.99
CA PHE A 129 6.52 -9.36 -6.03
C PHE A 129 7.12 -10.64 -6.61
N ARG A 130 8.07 -10.47 -7.54
CA ARG A 130 8.62 -11.55 -8.34
C ARG A 130 9.43 -12.54 -7.51
N LYS A 131 10.19 -12.04 -6.55
CA LYS A 131 11.05 -12.86 -5.68
C LYS A 131 11.08 -12.24 -4.28
N ILE A 132 10.83 -13.04 -3.27
CA ILE A 132 10.87 -12.64 -1.86
C ILE A 132 11.78 -13.62 -1.13
N ASP A 133 13.00 -13.21 -0.82
CA ASP A 133 13.96 -14.01 -0.04
C ASP A 133 13.76 -13.81 1.47
N ARG A 134 13.35 -12.61 1.87
CA ARG A 134 12.99 -12.24 3.25
C ARG A 134 11.73 -11.39 3.26
N PRO A 135 10.93 -11.40 4.33
CA PRO A 135 9.75 -10.57 4.41
C PRO A 135 10.03 -9.11 4.09
N VAL A 136 9.17 -8.50 3.29
CA VAL A 136 9.21 -7.09 2.92
C VAL A 136 8.02 -6.38 3.58
N PHE A 137 8.30 -5.28 4.29
CA PHE A 137 7.26 -4.37 4.74
C PHE A 137 6.92 -3.41 3.60
N GLN A 138 5.67 -3.41 3.18
CA GLN A 138 5.13 -2.44 2.23
C GLN A 138 4.19 -1.49 2.94
N ILE A 139 4.32 -0.20 2.66
CA ILE A 139 3.40 0.83 3.11
C ILE A 139 2.95 1.67 1.92
N ALA A 140 1.67 2.03 1.89
CA ALA A 140 1.13 2.99 0.94
C ALA A 140 0.38 4.08 1.70
N MET A 141 0.55 5.33 1.29
CA MET A 141 -0.11 6.49 1.86
C MET A 141 -0.57 7.43 0.75
N LEU A 142 -1.83 7.86 0.81
CA LEU A 142 -2.39 8.85 -0.10
C LEU A 142 -2.88 10.08 0.67
N ARG A 143 -2.66 11.25 0.11
CA ARG A 143 -3.19 12.51 0.67
C ARG A 143 -4.67 12.68 0.37
N GLN A 144 -5.46 11.62 0.54
CA GLN A 144 -6.91 11.64 0.40
C GLN A 144 -7.55 10.85 1.55
N ASN A 145 -8.77 11.21 1.90
CA ASN A 145 -9.45 10.65 3.06
C ASN A 145 -9.91 9.20 2.87
N VAL A 146 -10.21 8.82 1.64
CA VAL A 146 -10.66 7.46 1.30
C VAL A 146 -9.87 6.99 0.09
N TYR A 147 -9.34 5.78 0.16
CA TYR A 147 -8.61 5.20 -0.97
C TYR A 147 -9.48 5.11 -2.22
N SER A 148 -8.98 5.59 -3.32
CA SER A 148 -9.53 5.38 -4.65
C SER A 148 -8.43 5.44 -5.69
N SER A 149 -8.59 4.68 -6.76
CA SER A 149 -7.69 4.66 -7.91
C SER A 149 -8.48 4.76 -9.20
N VAL A 150 -7.82 5.22 -10.25
CA VAL A 150 -8.41 5.41 -11.56
C VAL A 150 -7.69 4.51 -12.57
N PRO A 151 -8.42 3.66 -13.33
CA PRO A 151 -7.80 2.85 -14.38
C PRO A 151 -7.15 3.73 -15.44
N PRO A 152 -6.04 3.32 -16.06
CA PRO A 152 -5.45 4.04 -17.17
C PRO A 152 -6.43 4.01 -18.37
N THR A 153 -6.68 5.17 -18.93
CA THR A 153 -7.43 5.30 -20.20
C THR A 153 -6.53 5.07 -21.38
#